data_388f36acf78f141b693b5aeda1c0c987
#
_entry.id   388f36acf78f141b693b5aeda1c0c987
#
_cell.length_a   1.000
_cell.length_b   1.000
_cell.length_c   1.000
_cell.angle_alpha   90.00
_cell.angle_beta   90.00
_cell.angle_gamma   90.00
#
_symmetry.space_group_name_H-M   'P 1'
#
loop_
_entity.id
_entity.type
_entity.pdbx_description
1 polymer ?
#
loop_
_entity_poly.entity_id
_entity_poly.type
_entity_poly.pdbx_seq_one_letter_code
_entity_poly.pdbx_strand_id
1 'polypeptide(L)'
;MRMKKYEITDIAHPDNPKLHRIRALTDVGTDVHKGDLGGFVETEDNLDQEGFAWIGKDAIACEDSYIGGDAILADSAVARDSAYVGNNAVIADHAVVQDNAIVCGGYISGNSCICGSAILNSDDKRAVRP
;
A
#
# COMPACT_ATOMS: atom_id res chain seq x y z
N MET A 1 -19.55 -9.94 -14.51
CA MET A 1 -18.15 -10.30 -14.17
C MET A 1 -17.35 -9.04 -13.95
N ARG A 2 -16.63 -8.97 -12.84
CA ARG A 2 -15.84 -7.78 -12.53
C ARG A 2 -14.44 -7.92 -13.11
N MET A 3 -13.96 -6.86 -13.75
CA MET A 3 -12.60 -6.84 -14.24
C MET A 3 -11.65 -6.53 -13.09
N LYS A 4 -10.59 -7.32 -12.97
CA LYS A 4 -9.59 -7.08 -11.95
C LYS A 4 -8.69 -5.91 -12.34
N LYS A 5 -8.27 -5.15 -11.32
CA LYS A 5 -7.37 -4.02 -11.50
C LYS A 5 -5.93 -4.48 -11.70
N TYR A 6 -5.54 -5.56 -11.02
CA TYR A 6 -4.17 -6.07 -11.06
C TYR A 6 -4.18 -7.58 -10.91
N GLU A 7 -3.04 -8.17 -11.22
CA GLU A 7 -2.77 -9.57 -10.95
C GLU A 7 -1.47 -9.69 -10.17
N ILE A 8 -1.33 -10.78 -9.43
CA ILE A 8 -0.09 -11.11 -8.73
C ILE A 8 0.74 -11.95 -9.70
N THR A 9 1.97 -11.52 -9.96
CA THR A 9 2.84 -12.19 -10.92
C THR A 9 3.69 -13.27 -10.25
N ASP A 10 4.48 -13.98 -11.06
CA ASP A 10 5.45 -14.97 -10.58
C ASP A 10 6.76 -14.34 -10.11
N ILE A 11 6.87 -13.02 -10.17
CA ILE A 11 8.11 -12.33 -9.82
C ILE A 11 8.17 -12.19 -8.31
N ALA A 12 8.97 -13.04 -7.67
CA ALA A 12 9.11 -13.04 -6.23
C ALA A 12 10.09 -11.96 -5.78
N HIS A 13 9.88 -11.48 -4.56
CA HIS A 13 10.82 -10.56 -3.93
C HIS A 13 12.13 -11.30 -3.66
N PRO A 14 13.29 -10.67 -3.93
CA PRO A 14 14.58 -11.38 -3.76
C PRO A 14 14.85 -11.85 -2.34
N ASP A 15 14.32 -11.16 -1.33
CA ASP A 15 14.58 -11.48 0.06
C ASP A 15 13.43 -12.22 0.75
N ASN A 16 12.27 -12.35 0.10
CA ASN A 16 11.12 -13.00 0.72
C ASN A 16 10.25 -13.65 -0.36
N PRO A 17 10.33 -14.97 -0.50
CA PRO A 17 9.60 -15.67 -1.56
C PRO A 17 8.07 -15.68 -1.38
N LYS A 18 7.56 -15.25 -0.23
CA LYS A 18 6.12 -15.11 -0.05
C LYS A 18 5.56 -13.88 -0.75
N LEU A 19 6.42 -12.92 -1.09
CA LEU A 19 6.02 -11.66 -1.70
C LEU A 19 6.21 -11.74 -3.21
N HIS A 20 5.19 -11.32 -3.94
CA HIS A 20 5.24 -11.30 -5.41
C HIS A 20 4.79 -9.96 -5.93
N ARG A 21 5.40 -9.56 -7.02
CA ARG A 21 5.12 -8.28 -7.67
C ARG A 21 3.74 -8.30 -8.31
N ILE A 22 3.04 -7.17 -8.26
CA ILE A 22 1.76 -7.01 -8.95
C ILE A 22 1.97 -6.38 -10.32
N ARG A 23 1.01 -6.59 -11.22
CA ARG A 23 0.99 -5.95 -12.54
C ARG A 23 -0.41 -5.41 -12.80
N ALA A 24 -0.47 -4.17 -13.28
CA ALA A 24 -1.76 -3.55 -13.62
C ALA A 24 -2.41 -4.23 -14.80
N LEU A 25 -3.69 -4.55 -14.68
CA LEU A 25 -4.49 -5.10 -15.77
C LEU A 25 -5.31 -4.03 -16.47
N THR A 26 -5.40 -2.86 -15.86
CA THR A 26 -6.06 -1.67 -16.40
C THR A 26 -5.23 -0.46 -16.01
N ASP A 27 -5.56 0.70 -16.58
CA ASP A 27 -5.00 1.95 -16.08
C ASP A 27 -5.54 2.22 -14.68
N VAL A 28 -4.68 2.67 -13.78
CA VAL A 28 -5.06 3.00 -12.40
C VAL A 28 -4.71 4.48 -12.18
N GLY A 29 -5.74 5.31 -12.11
CA GLY A 29 -5.53 6.75 -12.04
C GLY A 29 -4.83 7.26 -13.29
N THR A 30 -3.98 8.25 -13.13
CA THR A 30 -3.29 8.89 -14.26
C THR A 30 -1.84 8.40 -14.43
N ASP A 31 -1.26 7.77 -13.40
CA ASP A 31 0.16 7.47 -13.38
C ASP A 31 0.49 6.00 -13.64
N VAL A 32 -0.47 5.11 -13.45
CA VAL A 32 -0.27 3.68 -13.63
C VAL A 32 -1.02 3.23 -14.87
N HIS A 33 -0.31 2.62 -15.80
CA HIS A 33 -0.89 2.17 -17.07
C HIS A 33 -0.95 0.66 -17.12
N LYS A 34 -1.93 0.15 -17.87
CA LYS A 34 -2.07 -1.27 -18.09
C LYS A 34 -0.72 -1.89 -18.48
N GLY A 35 -0.34 -2.95 -17.79
CA GLY A 35 0.93 -3.64 -17.99
C GLY A 35 2.04 -3.21 -17.06
N ASP A 36 1.88 -2.08 -16.36
CA ASP A 36 2.91 -1.61 -15.44
C ASP A 36 3.06 -2.56 -14.26
N LEU A 37 4.30 -2.75 -13.85
CA LEU A 37 4.61 -3.51 -12.64
C LEU A 37 4.52 -2.59 -11.43
N GLY A 38 3.91 -3.08 -10.37
CA GLY A 38 3.86 -2.40 -9.08
C GLY A 38 4.75 -3.07 -8.06
N GLY A 39 4.46 -2.84 -6.78
CA GLY A 39 5.21 -3.38 -5.68
C GLY A 39 4.86 -4.83 -5.37
N PHE A 40 5.14 -5.23 -4.14
CA PHE A 40 5.02 -6.61 -3.71
C PHE A 40 3.89 -6.78 -2.72
N VAL A 41 3.14 -7.86 -2.87
CA VAL A 41 2.09 -8.25 -1.94
C VAL A 41 2.25 -9.73 -1.60
N GLU A 42 1.63 -10.14 -0.51
CA GLU A 42 1.61 -11.55 -0.13
C GLU A 42 0.39 -12.24 -0.72
N THR A 43 -0.78 -11.59 -0.67
CA THR A 43 -2.04 -12.10 -1.23
C THR A 43 -2.85 -10.95 -1.81
N GLU A 44 -3.95 -11.26 -2.50
CA GLU A 44 -4.87 -10.25 -3.01
C GLU A 44 -5.56 -9.46 -1.89
N ASP A 45 -5.53 -9.96 -0.66
CA ASP A 45 -6.11 -9.24 0.47
C ASP A 45 -5.30 -8.00 0.86
N ASN A 46 -4.07 -7.88 0.36
CA ASN A 46 -3.24 -6.74 0.70
C ASN A 46 -3.56 -5.48 -0.11
N LEU A 47 -4.21 -5.62 -1.26
CA LEU A 47 -4.54 -4.47 -2.11
C LEU A 47 -5.92 -4.65 -2.71
N ASP A 48 -6.80 -3.67 -2.49
CA ASP A 48 -8.15 -3.70 -3.02
C ASP A 48 -8.12 -3.70 -4.56
N GLN A 49 -8.97 -4.53 -5.15
CA GLN A 49 -9.14 -4.57 -6.60
C GLN A 49 -9.96 -3.38 -7.12
N GLU A 50 -10.67 -2.68 -6.25
CA GLU A 50 -11.47 -1.52 -6.63
C GLU A 50 -10.77 -0.23 -6.25
N GLY A 51 -11.25 0.89 -6.77
CA GLY A 51 -10.67 2.18 -6.47
C GLY A 51 -9.33 2.40 -7.16
N PHE A 52 -8.61 3.41 -6.72
CA PHE A 52 -7.34 3.81 -7.33
C PHE A 52 -6.13 3.49 -6.45
N ALA A 53 -6.33 2.70 -5.38
CA ALA A 53 -5.21 2.33 -4.51
C ALA A 53 -4.13 1.58 -5.29
N TRP A 54 -2.89 1.85 -4.97
CA TRP A 54 -1.77 1.24 -5.67
C TRP A 54 -0.57 1.11 -4.75
N ILE A 55 0.25 0.12 -5.05
CA ILE A 55 1.51 -0.12 -4.34
C ILE A 55 2.63 0.11 -5.35
N GLY A 56 3.45 1.12 -5.10
CA GLY A 56 4.55 1.49 -5.97
C GLY A 56 5.62 0.42 -6.05
N LYS A 57 6.49 0.53 -7.02
CA LYS A 57 7.36 -0.54 -7.46
C LYS A 57 8.26 -1.13 -6.36
N ASP A 58 8.72 -0.30 -5.43
CA ASP A 58 9.60 -0.76 -4.35
C ASP A 58 8.90 -0.87 -3.01
N ALA A 59 7.59 -0.66 -2.97
CA ALA A 59 6.81 -0.72 -1.75
C ALA A 59 6.30 -2.14 -1.51
N ILE A 60 5.96 -2.43 -0.25
CA ILE A 60 5.53 -3.77 0.16
C ILE A 60 4.29 -3.66 1.03
N ALA A 61 3.28 -4.47 0.73
CA ALA A 61 2.15 -4.70 1.62
C ALA A 61 2.07 -6.20 1.89
N CYS A 62 2.21 -6.61 3.13
CA CYS A 62 2.32 -8.02 3.46
C CYS A 62 1.53 -8.38 4.71
N GLU A 63 1.52 -9.65 5.03
CA GLU A 63 0.81 -10.22 6.17
C GLU A 63 -0.67 -9.86 6.06
N ASP A 64 -1.28 -9.34 7.12
CA ASP A 64 -2.70 -8.99 7.12
C ASP A 64 -2.96 -7.53 6.82
N SER A 65 -1.97 -6.81 6.29
CA SER A 65 -2.15 -5.41 5.93
C SER A 65 -3.11 -5.26 4.75
N TYR A 66 -3.77 -4.11 4.68
CA TYR A 66 -4.75 -3.82 3.65
C TYR A 66 -4.60 -2.39 3.16
N ILE A 67 -4.50 -2.24 1.84
CA ILE A 67 -4.41 -0.93 1.19
C ILE A 67 -5.65 -0.79 0.30
N GLY A 68 -6.47 0.20 0.58
CA GLY A 68 -7.73 0.37 -0.15
C GLY A 68 -8.06 1.81 -0.45
N GLY A 69 -9.29 2.04 -0.94
CA GLY A 69 -9.73 3.36 -1.37
C GLY A 69 -8.85 3.88 -2.49
N ASP A 70 -8.30 5.07 -2.28
CA ASP A 70 -7.37 5.71 -3.23
C ASP A 70 -5.97 5.86 -2.62
N ALA A 71 -5.66 5.05 -1.62
CA ALA A 71 -4.38 5.14 -0.90
C ALA A 71 -3.23 4.65 -1.77
N ILE A 72 -2.06 5.23 -1.52
CA ILE A 72 -0.85 4.90 -2.28
C ILE A 72 0.27 4.56 -1.30
N LEU A 73 0.90 3.41 -1.51
CA LEU A 73 2.20 3.11 -0.94
C LEU A 73 3.23 3.42 -2.02
N ALA A 74 4.12 4.35 -1.74
CA ALA A 74 5.11 4.82 -2.70
C ALA A 74 6.53 4.57 -2.20
N ASP A 75 7.49 4.74 -3.07
CA ASP A 75 8.91 4.61 -2.75
C ASP A 75 9.17 3.26 -2.06
N SER A 76 9.81 3.25 -0.91
CA SER A 76 10.14 2.03 -0.17
C SER A 76 9.24 1.83 1.05
N ALA A 77 8.03 2.39 1.03
CA ALA A 77 7.09 2.28 2.14
C ALA A 77 6.65 0.82 2.35
N VAL A 78 6.35 0.49 3.60
CA VAL A 78 5.93 -0.86 3.97
C VAL A 78 4.67 -0.79 4.83
N ALA A 79 3.68 -1.61 4.49
CA ALA A 79 2.54 -1.89 5.36
C ALA A 79 2.58 -3.36 5.73
N ARG A 80 2.49 -3.66 7.01
CA ARG A 80 2.60 -5.04 7.49
C ARG A 80 1.74 -5.25 8.73
N ASP A 81 1.84 -6.46 9.30
CA ASP A 81 1.00 -6.87 10.43
C ASP A 81 -0.47 -6.72 10.06
N SER A 82 -1.25 -6.02 10.85
CA SER A 82 -2.67 -5.80 10.58
C SER A 82 -2.98 -4.34 10.23
N ALA A 83 -2.02 -3.65 9.61
CA ALA A 83 -2.16 -2.25 9.24
C ALA A 83 -3.26 -2.05 8.20
N TYR A 84 -3.99 -0.96 8.32
CA TYR A 84 -5.01 -0.55 7.36
C TYR A 84 -4.66 0.83 6.81
N VAL A 85 -4.58 0.94 5.50
CA VAL A 85 -4.31 2.22 4.83
C VAL A 85 -5.42 2.46 3.82
N GLY A 86 -6.17 3.53 3.99
CA GLY A 86 -7.33 3.78 3.15
C GLY A 86 -7.53 5.25 2.80
N ASN A 87 -8.69 5.54 2.23
CA ASN A 87 -9.05 6.86 1.73
C ASN A 87 -7.97 7.41 0.80
N ASN A 88 -7.45 8.59 1.06
CA ASN A 88 -6.46 9.24 0.21
C ASN A 88 -5.07 9.24 0.83
N ALA A 89 -4.79 8.33 1.76
CA ALA A 89 -3.50 8.30 2.43
C ALA A 89 -2.38 8.02 1.45
N VAL A 90 -1.25 8.69 1.64
CA VAL A 90 -0.03 8.42 0.90
C VAL A 90 1.07 8.11 1.89
N ILE A 91 1.67 6.94 1.75
CA ILE A 91 2.79 6.50 2.59
C ILE A 91 3.99 6.41 1.67
N ALA A 92 5.04 7.16 1.96
CA ALA A 92 6.16 7.33 1.05
C ALA A 92 7.51 7.19 1.76
N ASP A 93 8.57 7.33 0.99
CA ASP A 93 9.95 7.24 1.46
C ASP A 93 10.21 5.87 2.12
N HIS A 94 10.62 5.85 3.38
CA HIS A 94 10.87 4.61 4.14
C HIS A 94 9.88 4.44 5.28
N ALA A 95 8.72 5.08 5.19
CA ALA A 95 7.71 5.02 6.24
C ALA A 95 7.13 3.61 6.35
N VAL A 96 6.77 3.24 7.56
CA VAL A 96 6.20 1.91 7.86
C VAL A 96 4.89 2.10 8.63
N VAL A 97 3.87 1.35 8.24
CA VAL A 97 2.61 1.25 8.97
C VAL A 97 2.49 -0.20 9.44
N GLN A 98 2.34 -0.41 10.74
CA GLN A 98 2.37 -1.77 11.28
C GLN A 98 1.45 -1.93 12.48
N ASP A 99 1.50 -3.11 13.09
CA ASP A 99 0.66 -3.48 14.24
C ASP A 99 -0.82 -3.37 13.87
N ASN A 100 -1.61 -2.65 14.62
CA ASN A 100 -3.03 -2.45 14.34
C ASN A 100 -3.32 -1.00 13.92
N ALA A 101 -2.33 -0.30 13.38
CA ALA A 101 -2.48 1.10 13.00
C ALA A 101 -3.44 1.25 11.82
N ILE A 102 -4.19 2.33 11.82
CA ILE A 102 -5.14 2.68 10.76
C ILE A 102 -4.79 4.06 10.25
N VAL A 103 -4.56 4.18 8.94
CA VAL A 103 -4.24 5.47 8.31
C VAL A 103 -5.27 5.70 7.20
N CYS A 104 -6.12 6.70 7.38
CA CYS A 104 -7.22 6.98 6.45
C CYS A 104 -7.09 8.34 5.78
N GLY A 105 -5.88 8.84 5.62
CA GLY A 105 -5.62 10.10 4.93
C GLY A 105 -4.25 10.64 5.31
N GLY A 106 -3.92 11.79 4.73
CA GLY A 106 -2.66 12.45 5.00
C GLY A 106 -1.49 11.89 4.20
N TYR A 107 -0.35 12.49 4.43
CA TYR A 107 0.91 12.13 3.76
C TYR A 107 1.94 11.79 4.82
N ILE A 108 2.42 10.56 4.81
CA ILE A 108 3.37 10.04 5.77
C ILE A 108 4.65 9.68 5.04
N SER A 109 5.77 10.26 5.46
CA SER A 109 7.01 10.14 4.72
C SER A 109 8.21 10.03 5.65
N GLY A 110 9.40 10.12 5.09
CA GLY A 110 10.65 10.03 5.83
C GLY A 110 10.82 8.63 6.40
N ASN A 111 11.26 8.57 7.64
CA ASN A 111 11.44 7.30 8.36
C ASN A 111 10.36 7.10 9.43
N SER A 112 9.19 7.67 9.21
CA SER A 112 8.07 7.59 10.15
C SER A 112 7.63 6.14 10.33
N CYS A 113 7.23 5.80 11.54
CA CYS A 113 6.65 4.51 11.84
C CYS A 113 5.32 4.75 12.56
N ILE A 114 4.24 4.32 11.93
CA ILE A 114 2.90 4.40 12.53
C ILE A 114 2.59 3.01 13.05
N CYS A 115 2.42 2.89 14.35
CA CYS A 115 2.36 1.57 14.99
C CYS A 115 1.37 1.54 16.15
N GLY A 116 1.31 0.40 16.83
CA GLY A 116 0.40 0.20 17.94
C GLY A 116 -1.04 0.27 17.47
N SER A 117 -1.86 1.03 18.19
CA SER A 117 -3.27 1.22 17.86
C SER A 117 -3.55 2.64 17.35
N ALA A 118 -2.56 3.27 16.74
CA ALA A 118 -2.69 4.63 16.22
C ALA A 118 -3.76 4.68 15.13
N ILE A 119 -4.54 5.75 15.14
CA ILE A 119 -5.55 6.00 14.12
C ILE A 119 -5.33 7.41 13.58
N LEU A 120 -4.98 7.49 12.30
CA LEU A 120 -4.76 8.76 11.62
C LEU A 120 -5.81 8.93 10.53
N ASN A 121 -6.37 10.12 10.44
CA ASN A 121 -7.29 10.40 9.34
C ASN A 121 -6.97 11.77 8.76
N SER A 122 -7.62 12.10 7.65
CA SER A 122 -7.25 13.25 6.84
C SER A 122 -7.35 14.58 7.58
N ASP A 123 -8.15 14.63 8.64
CA ASP A 123 -8.35 15.88 9.39
C ASP A 123 -7.40 16.04 10.57
N ASP A 124 -6.61 15.03 10.88
CA ASP A 124 -5.75 15.08 12.05
C ASP A 124 -4.36 15.54 11.66
N LYS A 125 -4.17 16.83 11.72
CA LYS A 125 -2.90 17.45 11.31
C LYS A 125 -1.79 17.30 12.35
N ARG A 126 -2.12 16.77 13.51
CA ARG A 126 -1.14 16.63 14.60
C ARG A 126 -0.52 15.25 14.64
N ALA A 127 -1.07 14.33 13.88
CA ALA A 127 -0.81 12.92 14.06
C ALA A 127 0.58 12.49 13.64
N VAL A 128 1.14 13.13 12.62
CA VAL A 128 2.38 12.65 12.01
C VAL A 128 3.58 13.42 12.56
N ARG A 129 4.50 12.68 13.13
CA ARG A 129 5.80 13.19 13.59
C ARG A 129 6.88 12.28 13.05
N PRO A 130 7.89 12.84 12.44
CA PRO A 130 9.01 12.04 11.97
C PRO A 130 9.74 11.36 13.11
#